data_007ee1383c1599bb9a15c42d79740be4
#
_entry.id   007ee1383c1599bb9a15c42d79740be4
#
_cell.length_a   1.000
_cell.length_b   1.000
_cell.length_c   1.000
_cell.angle_alpha   90.00
_cell.angle_beta   90.00
_cell.angle_gamma   90.00
#
_symmetry.space_group_name_H-M   'P 1'
#
loop_
_entity.id
_entity.type
_entity.pdbx_description
1 polymer ?
#
loop_
_entity_poly.entity_id
_entity_poly.type
_entity_poly.pdbx_seq_one_letter_code
_entity_poly.pdbx_strand_id
1 'polypeptide(L)'
;MKKYRFALASCLLSFAALSNAIAQESNAVIFNYAHQGKAYPPVFFVTNVEDKSFKEKLVQYNAFAALDDKAVGLPIGVRVLKGHRTKQDGTQFSSLMLSASTLGIIPVVSNKEFKVRYDVFVQGKSIESFEYMMDSTDVNNFWTSAYKEHQTTPTEEQFLLDTLPQFLNELSKSDISQATFAEYWEYFSE
;
A
#
# COMPACT_ATOMS: atom_id res chain seq x y z
N MET A 1 -63.66 45.67 -22.67
CA MET A 1 -63.33 44.23 -22.49
C MET A 1 -61.86 44.02 -22.83
N LYS A 2 -60.96 44.01 -21.80
CA LYS A 2 -59.50 43.94 -21.96
C LYS A 2 -59.08 42.47 -21.78
N LYS A 3 -58.46 41.89 -22.82
CA LYS A 3 -57.89 40.52 -22.81
C LYS A 3 -56.49 40.60 -22.24
N TYR A 4 -56.26 40.03 -21.06
CA TYR A 4 -54.91 39.85 -20.50
C TYR A 4 -54.33 38.56 -21.03
N ARG A 5 -53.25 38.67 -21.82
CA ARG A 5 -52.42 37.56 -22.26
C ARG A 5 -51.32 37.38 -21.18
N PHE A 6 -51.41 36.30 -20.42
CA PHE A 6 -50.30 35.85 -19.55
C PHE A 6 -49.24 35.16 -20.42
N ALA A 7 -48.10 35.79 -20.55
CA ALA A 7 -46.92 35.15 -21.11
C ALA A 7 -46.19 34.41 -19.97
N LEU A 8 -46.25 33.09 -20.01
CA LEU A 8 -45.41 32.24 -19.17
C LEU A 8 -44.00 32.24 -19.74
N ALA A 9 -43.08 32.99 -19.10
CA ALA A 9 -41.67 32.91 -19.36
C ALA A 9 -41.11 31.68 -18.61
N SER A 10 -40.88 30.61 -19.38
CA SER A 10 -40.16 29.42 -18.88
C SER A 10 -38.67 29.74 -18.79
N CYS A 11 -38.19 30.06 -17.56
CA CYS A 11 -36.75 30.10 -17.25
C CYS A 11 -36.24 28.69 -17.13
N LEU A 12 -35.72 28.11 -18.20
CA LEU A 12 -34.86 26.93 -18.17
C LEU A 12 -33.49 27.37 -17.65
N LEU A 13 -33.29 27.22 -16.32
CA LEU A 13 -31.98 27.28 -15.69
C LEU A 13 -31.23 26.01 -16.06
N SER A 14 -30.40 26.08 -17.08
CA SER A 14 -29.42 25.06 -17.39
C SER A 14 -28.31 25.09 -16.33
N PHE A 15 -28.43 24.26 -15.31
CA PHE A 15 -27.32 23.93 -14.41
C PHE A 15 -26.32 23.08 -15.19
N ALA A 16 -25.39 23.71 -15.87
CA ALA A 16 -24.17 23.04 -16.31
C ALA A 16 -23.29 22.86 -15.08
N ALA A 17 -23.44 21.71 -14.41
CA ALA A 17 -22.47 21.27 -13.41
C ALA A 17 -21.16 20.98 -14.13
N LEU A 18 -20.26 21.94 -14.12
CA LEU A 18 -18.85 21.70 -14.41
C LEU A 18 -18.30 20.82 -13.29
N SER A 19 -18.37 19.53 -13.49
CA SER A 19 -17.60 18.56 -12.72
C SER A 19 -16.14 18.74 -13.12
N ASN A 20 -15.45 19.66 -12.48
CA ASN A 20 -14.00 19.63 -12.43
C ASN A 20 -13.62 18.40 -11.58
N ALA A 21 -13.55 17.25 -12.23
CA ALA A 21 -12.78 16.14 -11.73
C ALA A 21 -11.33 16.64 -11.73
N ILE A 22 -10.89 17.16 -10.59
CA ILE A 22 -9.48 17.32 -10.28
C ILE A 22 -8.99 15.88 -10.20
N ALA A 23 -8.51 15.35 -11.34
CA ALA A 23 -7.64 14.21 -11.34
C ALA A 23 -6.42 14.65 -10.52
N GLN A 24 -6.38 14.25 -9.27
CA GLN A 24 -5.19 14.35 -8.45
C GLN A 24 -4.19 13.39 -9.11
N GLU A 25 -3.40 13.94 -10.06
CA GLU A 25 -2.21 13.25 -10.53
C GLU A 25 -1.38 12.99 -9.30
N SER A 26 -1.47 11.79 -8.77
CA SER A 26 -0.47 11.29 -7.87
C SER A 26 0.80 11.25 -8.70
N ASN A 27 1.68 12.22 -8.51
CA ASN A 27 3.06 12.14 -8.94
C ASN A 27 3.67 10.95 -8.22
N ALA A 28 3.39 9.76 -8.73
CA ALA A 28 4.08 8.55 -8.32
C ALA A 28 5.54 8.79 -8.68
N VAL A 29 6.34 9.11 -7.70
CA VAL A 29 7.78 9.17 -7.86
C VAL A 29 8.20 7.75 -8.24
N ILE A 30 8.46 7.53 -9.53
CA ILE A 30 8.93 6.23 -10.02
C ILE A 30 10.35 6.06 -9.47
N PHE A 31 10.47 5.33 -8.39
CA PHE A 31 11.75 4.93 -7.86
C PHE A 31 12.33 3.83 -8.75
N ASN A 32 13.31 4.18 -9.56
CA ASN A 32 14.10 3.20 -10.30
C ASN A 32 15.25 2.78 -9.39
N TYR A 33 15.26 1.52 -8.98
CA TYR A 33 16.39 0.92 -8.28
C TYR A 33 17.16 0.00 -9.23
N ALA A 34 18.47 0.20 -9.29
CA ALA A 34 19.40 -0.73 -9.93
C ALA A 34 20.49 -1.05 -8.92
N HIS A 35 20.60 -2.32 -8.54
CA HIS A 35 21.63 -2.73 -7.60
C HIS A 35 23.02 -2.52 -8.19
N GLN A 36 23.90 -1.88 -7.42
CA GLN A 36 25.28 -1.62 -7.82
C GLN A 36 26.23 -2.28 -6.83
N GLY A 37 27.22 -2.96 -7.35
CA GLY A 37 28.24 -3.60 -6.52
C GLY A 37 27.95 -5.07 -6.22
N LYS A 38 28.51 -5.57 -5.11
CA LYS A 38 28.33 -6.95 -4.65
C LYS A 38 26.92 -7.11 -4.11
N ALA A 39 26.25 -8.21 -4.48
CA ALA A 39 24.93 -8.53 -3.94
C ALA A 39 24.96 -8.59 -2.42
N TYR A 40 23.86 -8.17 -1.79
CA TYR A 40 23.66 -8.38 -0.35
C TYR A 40 23.69 -9.87 -0.01
N PRO A 41 23.95 -10.24 1.25
CA PRO A 41 23.96 -11.63 1.67
C PRO A 41 22.69 -12.39 1.26
N PRO A 42 22.75 -13.73 1.20
CA PRO A 42 21.54 -14.54 1.16
C PRO A 42 20.74 -14.32 2.44
N VAL A 43 19.42 -14.17 2.33
CA VAL A 43 18.55 -13.85 3.45
C VAL A 43 17.38 -14.83 3.56
N PHE A 44 16.98 -15.12 4.80
CA PHE A 44 15.73 -15.76 5.10
C PHE A 44 14.58 -14.77 4.84
N PHE A 45 13.69 -15.11 3.89
CA PHE A 45 12.61 -14.23 3.48
C PHE A 45 11.26 -14.69 4.04
N VAL A 46 10.58 -13.79 4.74
CA VAL A 46 9.26 -14.05 5.35
C VAL A 46 8.28 -12.98 4.92
N THR A 47 7.09 -13.37 4.50
CA THR A 47 6.05 -12.41 4.12
C THR A 47 4.64 -12.96 4.37
N ASN A 48 3.70 -12.05 4.63
CA ASN A 48 2.26 -12.33 4.59
C ASN A 48 1.62 -11.88 3.26
N VAL A 49 2.43 -11.50 2.27
CA VAL A 49 1.97 -11.25 0.91
C VAL A 49 1.78 -12.58 0.21
N GLU A 50 0.54 -12.91 -0.12
CA GLU A 50 0.18 -14.19 -0.74
C GLU A 50 0.59 -14.28 -2.21
N ASP A 51 0.69 -13.12 -2.88
CA ASP A 51 1.05 -13.04 -4.29
C ASP A 51 2.54 -13.36 -4.51
N LYS A 52 2.80 -14.42 -5.26
CA LYS A 52 4.16 -14.83 -5.64
C LYS A 52 4.87 -13.80 -6.51
N SER A 53 4.13 -13.00 -7.28
CA SER A 53 4.69 -11.96 -8.15
C SER A 53 5.51 -10.94 -7.36
N PHE A 54 5.15 -10.68 -6.11
CA PHE A 54 5.89 -9.79 -5.21
C PHE A 54 7.32 -10.29 -4.95
N LYS A 55 7.46 -11.56 -4.56
CA LYS A 55 8.78 -12.18 -4.34
C LYS A 55 9.60 -12.24 -5.64
N GLU A 56 8.94 -12.63 -6.75
CA GLU A 56 9.58 -12.68 -8.06
C GLU A 56 10.09 -11.30 -8.48
N LYS A 57 9.32 -10.24 -8.22
CA LYS A 57 9.73 -8.88 -8.49
C LYS A 57 10.94 -8.45 -7.65
N LEU A 58 10.95 -8.82 -6.37
CA LEU A 58 12.11 -8.55 -5.49
C LEU A 58 13.37 -9.27 -5.98
N VAL A 59 13.24 -10.52 -6.45
CA VAL A 59 14.35 -11.28 -7.04
C VAL A 59 14.88 -10.59 -8.30
N GLN A 60 14.01 -10.03 -9.15
CA GLN A 60 14.41 -9.35 -10.39
C GLN A 60 15.35 -8.16 -10.17
N TYR A 61 15.32 -7.53 -8.99
CA TYR A 61 16.26 -6.46 -8.65
C TYR A 61 17.70 -6.95 -8.41
N ASN A 62 17.92 -8.25 -8.26
CA ASN A 62 19.22 -8.86 -8.01
C ASN A 62 20.01 -8.21 -6.84
N ALA A 63 19.28 -7.68 -5.86
CA ALA A 63 19.89 -7.01 -4.72
C ALA A 63 20.48 -8.00 -3.71
N PHE A 64 19.81 -9.13 -3.50
CA PHE A 64 20.24 -10.19 -2.58
C PHE A 64 20.83 -11.39 -3.35
N ALA A 65 21.84 -12.03 -2.77
CA ALA A 65 22.45 -13.22 -3.37
C ALA A 65 21.45 -14.40 -3.46
N ALA A 66 20.55 -14.52 -2.48
CA ALA A 66 19.41 -15.44 -2.51
C ALA A 66 18.31 -14.98 -1.54
N LEU A 67 17.05 -15.33 -1.86
CA LEU A 67 15.88 -15.18 -0.99
C LEU A 67 15.33 -16.58 -0.67
N ASP A 68 15.64 -17.10 0.51
CA ASP A 68 15.24 -18.45 0.92
C ASP A 68 14.04 -18.38 1.90
N ASP A 69 13.11 -19.30 1.73
CA ASP A 69 11.95 -19.46 2.63
C ASP A 69 12.29 -20.31 3.86
N LYS A 70 13.53 -20.80 3.95
CA LYS A 70 14.04 -21.59 5.08
C LYS A 70 15.15 -20.85 5.79
N ALA A 71 15.04 -20.76 7.12
CA ALA A 71 16.01 -20.06 7.96
C ALA A 71 17.32 -20.81 8.17
N VAL A 72 17.44 -22.06 7.69
CA VAL A 72 18.60 -22.92 8.01
C VAL A 72 19.87 -22.36 7.41
N GLY A 73 20.83 -22.00 8.29
CA GLY A 73 22.13 -21.46 7.88
C GLY A 73 22.12 -19.98 7.49
N LEU A 74 20.98 -19.29 7.62
CA LEU A 74 20.84 -17.89 7.27
C LEU A 74 20.66 -17.04 8.54
N PRO A 75 21.69 -16.32 9.01
CA PRO A 75 21.58 -15.48 10.19
C PRO A 75 20.78 -14.20 9.95
N ILE A 76 20.77 -13.71 8.71
CA ILE A 76 20.07 -12.48 8.30
C ILE A 76 18.73 -12.84 7.65
N GLY A 77 17.70 -12.07 7.96
CA GLY A 77 16.41 -12.20 7.31
C GLY A 77 15.78 -10.87 6.97
N VAL A 78 14.88 -10.92 5.99
CA VAL A 78 14.01 -9.81 5.59
C VAL A 78 12.57 -10.28 5.72
N ARG A 79 11.79 -9.55 6.51
CA ARG A 79 10.38 -9.80 6.70
C ARG A 79 9.57 -8.66 6.09
N VAL A 80 8.58 -9.01 5.28
CA VAL A 80 7.67 -8.03 4.67
C VAL A 80 6.25 -8.32 5.15
N LEU A 81 5.64 -7.33 5.79
CA LEU A 81 4.29 -7.42 6.31
C LEU A 81 3.42 -6.33 5.69
N LYS A 82 2.28 -6.73 5.14
CA LYS A 82 1.20 -5.82 4.75
C LYS A 82 0.06 -5.88 5.75
N GLY A 83 -0.63 -4.76 5.92
CA GLY A 83 -1.80 -4.69 6.80
C GLY A 83 -2.64 -3.46 6.56
N HIS A 84 -3.90 -3.53 6.98
CA HIS A 84 -4.83 -2.42 6.96
C HIS A 84 -5.04 -1.90 8.38
N ARG A 85 -5.08 -0.59 8.51
CA ARG A 85 -5.49 0.10 9.73
C ARG A 85 -6.72 0.94 9.43
N THR A 86 -7.81 0.67 10.11
CA THR A 86 -9.01 1.47 9.98
C THR A 86 -8.81 2.80 10.72
N LYS A 87 -9.01 3.91 10.01
CA LYS A 87 -9.08 5.23 10.64
C LYS A 87 -10.49 5.39 11.22
N GLN A 88 -10.61 5.45 12.55
CA GLN A 88 -11.87 5.76 13.21
C GLN A 88 -12.09 7.27 13.09
N ASP A 89 -12.79 7.69 12.06
CA ASP A 89 -13.13 9.10 11.82
C ASP A 89 -14.65 9.32 11.82
N GLY A 90 -15.05 10.60 11.87
CA GLY A 90 -16.46 10.99 11.85
C GLY A 90 -17.19 10.57 10.57
N THR A 91 -16.48 10.39 9.47
CA THR A 91 -17.02 9.98 8.17
C THR A 91 -17.51 8.53 8.23
N GLN A 92 -16.72 7.64 8.84
CA GLN A 92 -17.11 6.24 9.01
C GLN A 92 -18.35 6.13 9.89
N PHE A 93 -18.40 6.85 11.03
CA PHE A 93 -19.56 6.83 11.92
C PHE A 93 -20.81 7.37 11.22
N SER A 94 -20.71 8.50 10.51
CA SER A 94 -21.84 9.10 9.80
C SER A 94 -22.37 8.18 8.68
N SER A 95 -21.46 7.57 7.89
CA SER A 95 -21.85 6.65 6.82
C SER A 95 -22.47 5.35 7.37
N LEU A 96 -21.98 4.86 8.50
CA LEU A 96 -22.58 3.70 9.18
C LEU A 96 -24.00 3.98 9.66
N MET A 97 -24.23 5.15 10.28
CA MET A 97 -25.55 5.57 10.71
C MET A 97 -26.52 5.74 9.55
N LEU A 98 -26.09 6.32 8.43
CA LEU A 98 -26.89 6.43 7.21
C LEU A 98 -27.18 5.05 6.60
N SER A 99 -26.19 4.18 6.52
CA SER A 99 -26.37 2.81 6.02
C SER A 99 -27.37 2.03 6.87
N ALA A 100 -27.26 2.11 8.19
CA ALA A 100 -28.20 1.46 9.11
C ALA A 100 -29.62 1.99 8.97
N SER A 101 -29.80 3.31 8.81
CA SER A 101 -31.12 3.94 8.64
C SER A 101 -31.81 3.58 7.31
N THR A 102 -31.04 3.21 6.29
CA THR A 102 -31.52 2.83 4.96
C THR A 102 -31.48 1.32 4.71
N LEU A 103 -31.36 0.50 5.76
CA LEU A 103 -31.25 -0.96 5.68
C LEU A 103 -30.10 -1.43 4.74
N GLY A 104 -29.01 -0.68 4.70
CA GLY A 104 -27.82 -1.02 3.91
C GLY A 104 -27.89 -0.63 2.44
N ILE A 105 -28.88 0.16 2.02
CA ILE A 105 -28.95 0.69 0.63
C ILE A 105 -27.83 1.70 0.39
N ILE A 106 -27.55 2.56 1.37
CA ILE A 106 -26.43 3.49 1.31
C ILE A 106 -25.16 2.76 1.74
N PRO A 107 -24.09 2.77 0.92
CA PRO A 107 -22.84 2.10 1.27
C PRO A 107 -22.15 2.78 2.45
N VAL A 108 -21.44 1.98 3.25
CA VAL A 108 -20.55 2.47 4.30
C VAL A 108 -19.24 2.87 3.68
N VAL A 109 -18.81 4.11 3.93
CA VAL A 109 -17.49 4.62 3.53
C VAL A 109 -16.58 4.48 4.74
N SER A 110 -15.49 3.76 4.59
CA SER A 110 -14.45 3.65 5.61
C SER A 110 -13.10 4.09 5.05
N ASN A 111 -12.46 5.00 5.75
CA ASN A 111 -11.10 5.39 5.45
C ASN A 111 -10.16 4.41 6.13
N LYS A 112 -9.33 3.77 5.33
CA LYS A 112 -8.31 2.83 5.77
C LYS A 112 -6.93 3.37 5.41
N GLU A 113 -5.95 2.92 6.12
CA GLU A 113 -4.55 3.13 5.84
C GLU A 113 -3.95 1.76 5.51
N PHE A 114 -3.44 1.62 4.30
CA PHE A 114 -2.70 0.44 3.90
C PHE A 114 -1.24 0.66 4.24
N LYS A 115 -0.65 -0.25 5.01
CA LYS A 115 0.70 -0.17 5.51
C LYS A 115 1.51 -1.36 5.05
N VAL A 116 2.73 -1.08 4.57
CA VAL A 116 3.73 -2.07 4.23
C VAL A 116 4.95 -1.83 5.11
N ARG A 117 5.42 -2.86 5.79
CA ARG A 117 6.59 -2.79 6.65
C ARG A 117 7.62 -3.84 6.23
N TYR A 118 8.84 -3.39 6.09
CA TYR A 118 10.02 -4.22 5.86
C TYR A 118 10.87 -4.21 7.11
N ASP A 119 11.16 -5.39 7.67
CA ASP A 119 12.07 -5.54 8.81
C ASP A 119 13.31 -6.30 8.35
N VAL A 120 14.47 -5.73 8.56
CA VAL A 120 15.75 -6.45 8.50
C VAL A 120 16.04 -6.98 9.90
N PHE A 121 16.31 -8.26 10.03
CA PHE A 121 16.57 -8.88 11.33
C PHE A 121 17.78 -9.83 11.27
N VAL A 122 18.45 -9.96 12.40
CA VAL A 122 19.57 -10.91 12.60
C VAL A 122 19.20 -11.82 13.75
N GLN A 123 19.23 -13.13 13.49
CA GLN A 123 18.88 -14.15 14.49
C GLN A 123 17.54 -13.88 15.21
N GLY A 124 16.55 -13.40 14.44
CA GLY A 124 15.20 -13.08 14.93
C GLY A 124 15.04 -11.70 15.58
N LYS A 125 16.12 -10.97 15.82
CA LYS A 125 16.08 -9.60 16.38
C LYS A 125 16.07 -8.59 15.24
N SER A 126 15.02 -7.75 15.15
CA SER A 126 14.96 -6.65 14.16
C SER A 126 16.07 -5.64 14.48
N ILE A 127 16.86 -5.32 13.45
CA ILE A 127 17.92 -4.31 13.51
C ILE A 127 17.48 -3.01 12.84
N GLU A 128 16.59 -3.10 11.85
CA GLU A 128 16.06 -1.95 11.11
C GLU A 128 14.67 -2.23 10.56
N SER A 129 13.86 -1.17 10.41
CA SER A 129 12.50 -1.26 9.88
C SER A 129 12.20 -0.08 8.99
N PHE A 130 11.59 -0.36 7.84
CA PHE A 130 11.12 0.63 6.87
C PHE A 130 9.61 0.51 6.73
N GLU A 131 8.89 1.62 6.80
CA GLU A 131 7.43 1.64 6.77
C GLU A 131 6.91 2.58 5.69
N TYR A 132 6.01 2.06 4.86
CA TYR A 132 5.34 2.82 3.80
C TYR A 132 3.83 2.74 4.02
N MET A 133 3.15 3.86 3.82
CA MET A 133 1.72 3.97 4.07
C MET A 133 1.03 4.70 2.93
N MET A 134 -0.16 4.24 2.58
CA MET A 134 -1.06 4.96 1.68
C MET A 134 -2.46 5.02 2.28
N ASP A 135 -3.14 6.12 2.01
CA ASP A 135 -4.56 6.23 2.34
C ASP A 135 -5.37 5.44 1.31
N SER A 136 -6.24 4.58 1.82
CA SER A 136 -7.14 3.76 1.01
C SER A 136 -8.57 4.00 1.49
N THR A 137 -9.49 4.28 0.55
CA THR A 137 -10.91 4.47 0.86
C THR A 137 -11.69 3.30 0.32
N ASP A 138 -12.35 2.58 1.23
CA ASP A 138 -13.26 1.51 0.89
C ASP A 138 -14.71 1.99 0.91
N VAL A 139 -15.44 1.66 -0.15
CA VAL A 139 -16.89 1.86 -0.24
C VAL A 139 -17.56 0.49 -0.27
N ASN A 140 -18.10 0.07 0.86
CA ASN A 140 -18.66 -1.26 1.01
C ASN A 140 -20.15 -1.19 1.38
N ASN A 141 -20.94 -2.12 0.83
CA ASN A 141 -22.30 -2.33 1.31
C ASN A 141 -22.26 -3.02 2.69
N PHE A 142 -23.18 -2.64 3.57
CA PHE A 142 -23.29 -3.20 4.92
C PHE A 142 -23.21 -4.74 4.96
N TRP A 143 -23.76 -5.41 3.96
CA TRP A 143 -23.81 -6.88 3.86
C TRP A 143 -22.53 -7.53 3.32
N THR A 144 -21.68 -6.78 2.65
CA THR A 144 -20.45 -7.31 2.01
C THR A 144 -19.16 -6.85 2.71
N SER A 145 -19.25 -5.93 3.67
CA SER A 145 -18.11 -5.32 4.34
C SER A 145 -17.23 -6.36 5.04
N ALA A 146 -17.83 -7.30 5.77
CA ALA A 146 -17.09 -8.31 6.53
C ALA A 146 -16.26 -9.26 5.66
N TYR A 147 -16.67 -9.51 4.41
CA TYR A 147 -15.99 -10.45 3.51
C TYR A 147 -14.83 -9.80 2.74
N LYS A 148 -14.95 -8.50 2.43
CA LYS A 148 -13.95 -7.77 1.64
C LYS A 148 -12.89 -7.04 2.47
N GLU A 149 -13.05 -7.02 3.78
CA GLU A 149 -12.24 -6.18 4.69
C GLU A 149 -10.74 -6.49 4.67
N HIS A 150 -10.36 -7.66 4.17
CA HIS A 150 -8.97 -8.12 4.14
C HIS A 150 -8.39 -8.30 2.73
N GLN A 151 -9.18 -8.05 1.69
CA GLN A 151 -8.69 -8.17 0.32
C GLN A 151 -7.90 -6.92 -0.07
N THR A 152 -6.72 -7.13 -0.64
CA THR A 152 -5.89 -6.07 -1.21
C THR A 152 -6.55 -5.58 -2.51
N THR A 153 -6.70 -4.27 -2.65
CA THR A 153 -7.20 -3.66 -3.89
C THR A 153 -6.10 -3.59 -4.95
N PRO A 154 -6.43 -3.48 -6.25
CA PRO A 154 -5.42 -3.31 -7.30
C PRO A 154 -4.49 -2.10 -7.06
N THR A 155 -5.00 -1.01 -6.48
CA THR A 155 -4.21 0.17 -6.14
C THR A 155 -3.22 -0.13 -5.00
N GLU A 156 -3.65 -0.90 -4.00
CA GLU A 156 -2.78 -1.35 -2.90
C GLU A 156 -1.73 -2.36 -3.37
N GLU A 157 -2.08 -3.23 -4.33
CA GLU A 157 -1.13 -4.14 -4.97
C GLU A 157 -0.05 -3.37 -5.74
N GLN A 158 -0.45 -2.36 -6.50
CA GLN A 158 0.50 -1.50 -7.19
C GLN A 158 1.39 -0.75 -6.20
N PHE A 159 0.81 -0.16 -5.15
CA PHE A 159 1.58 0.50 -4.10
C PHE A 159 2.57 -0.46 -3.44
N LEU A 160 2.17 -1.69 -3.13
CA LEU A 160 3.04 -2.71 -2.57
C LEU A 160 4.25 -2.98 -3.47
N LEU A 161 4.06 -3.06 -4.79
CA LEU A 161 5.16 -3.23 -5.75
C LEU A 161 6.05 -1.99 -5.83
N ASP A 162 5.47 -0.79 -5.74
CA ASP A 162 6.19 0.49 -5.79
C ASP A 162 7.04 0.73 -4.54
N THR A 163 6.72 0.09 -3.40
CA THR A 163 7.55 0.15 -2.19
C THR A 163 8.84 -0.66 -2.30
N LEU A 164 8.93 -1.64 -3.21
CA LEU A 164 10.14 -2.46 -3.38
C LEU A 164 11.39 -1.63 -3.75
N PRO A 165 11.38 -0.83 -4.82
CA PRO A 165 12.54 0.00 -5.17
C PRO A 165 12.82 1.07 -4.11
N GLN A 166 11.81 1.56 -3.39
CA GLN A 166 11.99 2.51 -2.28
C GLN A 166 12.76 1.84 -1.15
N PHE A 167 12.28 0.67 -0.70
CA PHE A 167 12.95 -0.14 0.32
C PHE A 167 14.40 -0.43 -0.03
N LEU A 168 14.66 -0.92 -1.25
CA LEU A 168 16.02 -1.26 -1.68
C LEU A 168 16.95 -0.02 -1.75
N ASN A 169 16.40 1.13 -2.12
CA ASN A 169 17.15 2.39 -2.14
C ASN A 169 17.45 2.89 -0.73
N GLU A 170 16.53 2.78 0.22
CA GLU A 170 16.76 3.12 1.61
C GLU A 170 17.71 2.13 2.27
N LEU A 171 17.53 0.84 2.02
CA LEU A 171 18.43 -0.23 2.48
C LEU A 171 19.88 0.01 2.03
N SER A 172 20.06 0.46 0.79
CA SER A 172 21.39 0.77 0.25
C SER A 172 22.11 1.94 0.95
N LYS A 173 21.34 2.81 1.61
CA LYS A 173 21.82 3.99 2.34
C LYS A 173 21.90 3.78 3.85
N SER A 174 21.39 2.65 4.33
CA SER A 174 21.38 2.34 5.75
C SER A 174 22.74 1.89 6.23
N ASP A 175 23.37 2.66 7.10
CA ASP A 175 24.66 2.32 7.69
C ASP A 175 24.59 1.02 8.51
N ILE A 176 23.47 0.79 9.22
CA ILE A 176 23.26 -0.39 10.06
C ILE A 176 23.18 -1.66 9.20
N SER A 177 22.34 -1.63 8.18
CA SER A 177 22.18 -2.78 7.29
C SER A 177 23.44 -3.04 6.47
N GLN A 178 24.12 -2.00 5.98
CA GLN A 178 25.36 -2.14 5.21
C GLN A 178 26.50 -2.69 6.06
N ALA A 179 26.66 -2.22 7.31
CA ALA A 179 27.63 -2.78 8.25
C ALA A 179 27.37 -4.26 8.53
N THR A 180 26.09 -4.64 8.76
CA THR A 180 25.70 -6.03 8.98
C THR A 180 26.01 -6.92 7.77
N PHE A 181 25.77 -6.43 6.56
CA PHE A 181 26.05 -7.16 5.32
C PHE A 181 27.56 -7.31 5.08
N ALA A 182 28.33 -6.26 5.39
CA ALA A 182 29.80 -6.32 5.33
C ALA A 182 30.37 -7.34 6.29
N GLU A 183 29.88 -7.33 7.55
CA GLU A 183 30.23 -8.31 8.57
C GLU A 183 29.93 -9.75 8.13
N TYR A 184 28.74 -9.98 7.56
CA TYR A 184 28.38 -11.30 7.02
C TYR A 184 29.43 -11.77 5.99
N TRP A 185 29.79 -10.92 5.03
CA TRP A 185 30.74 -11.29 4.00
C TRP A 185 32.18 -11.47 4.53
N GLU A 186 32.54 -10.82 5.63
CA GLU A 186 33.83 -11.04 6.29
C GLU A 186 33.95 -12.45 6.86
N TYR A 187 32.84 -12.97 7.44
CA TYR A 187 32.86 -14.30 8.07
C TYR A 187 32.51 -15.45 7.11
N PHE A 188 31.78 -15.18 6.03
CA PHE A 188 31.23 -16.21 5.12
C PHE A 188 31.72 -16.07 3.68
N SER A 189 32.66 -15.18 3.36
CA SER A 189 33.30 -15.19 2.05
C SER A 189 34.38 -16.26 2.00
N GLU A 190 34.11 -17.31 1.23
CA GLU A 190 35.18 -18.24 0.79
C GLU A 190 36.10 -17.58 -0.25
#